data_fc83b17d84b751999f6bece8de041aa5
#
_entry.id   fc83b17d84b751999f6bece8de041aa5
#
_cell.length_a   1.000
_cell.length_b   1.000
_cell.length_c   1.000
_cell.angle_alpha   90.00
_cell.angle_beta   90.00
_cell.angle_gamma   90.00
#
_symmetry.space_group_name_H-M   'P 1'
#
loop_
_entity.id
_entity.type
_entity.pdbx_description
1 polymer ?
#
loop_
_entity_poly.entity_id
_entity_poly.type
_entity_poly.pdbx_seq_one_letter_code
_entity_poly.pdbx_strand_id
1 'polypeptide(L)'
;MTYVPAKDRYERMVYRRCGRSGLKLPAVSLGLWHNFGHDTPHDTKRAICRAAFDHGITHFDLANNYGPPPGSAEHAFGSILAEDFAGYRDELIVSSKAGYGMWPGPYGEWGSRKYMVASCDQSLKRMGLDYVDIFYSHRFDPDTPLEETMGALDYIVRSGRALYAGISSYNSERTREAVAILNDLGTPCVIHQPSYNMLNRWVERDGLKETLSDLGVGSIAFTPLAQGMLTKKYLGGIPDDSRAAQDKSLFPSMLTEDVVANIRKLNEIAEGRDQTLAQMAIAWVLRGGGITSALIGASKPSQVEDCAGAVGNLDFTDEELALIDQYADEEQINLWAKSSETDT
;
A
#
# COMPACT_ATOMS: atom_id res chain seq x y z
N MET A 1 -28.05 -8.29 -10.69
CA MET A 1 -28.42 -8.18 -9.25
C MET A 1 -27.60 -7.07 -8.63
N THR A 2 -28.24 -6.19 -7.88
CA THR A 2 -27.53 -5.15 -7.11
C THR A 2 -26.63 -5.84 -6.06
N TYR A 3 -25.41 -5.39 -5.92
CA TYR A 3 -24.49 -5.89 -4.89
C TYR A 3 -24.99 -5.50 -3.50
N VAL A 4 -24.99 -6.46 -2.59
CA VAL A 4 -25.31 -6.26 -1.19
C VAL A 4 -24.15 -6.85 -0.38
N PRO A 5 -23.40 -6.01 0.36
CA PRO A 5 -22.23 -6.48 1.10
C PRO A 5 -22.61 -7.35 2.31
N ALA A 6 -21.67 -8.16 2.77
CA ALA A 6 -21.82 -8.98 3.97
C ALA A 6 -22.18 -8.10 5.18
N LYS A 7 -23.20 -8.52 5.94
CA LYS A 7 -23.72 -7.72 7.08
C LYS A 7 -22.73 -7.69 8.26
N ASP A 8 -21.95 -8.75 8.43
CA ASP A 8 -20.97 -8.96 9.47
C ASP A 8 -19.55 -8.53 9.08
N ARG A 9 -19.40 -7.79 7.94
CA ARG A 9 -18.08 -7.41 7.39
C ARG A 9 -17.19 -6.67 8.37
N TYR A 10 -17.76 -5.83 9.23
CA TYR A 10 -16.98 -5.06 10.21
C TYR A 10 -16.55 -5.88 11.43
N GLU A 11 -17.15 -7.04 11.66
CA GLU A 11 -16.77 -7.98 12.72
C GLU A 11 -15.59 -8.86 12.31
N ARG A 12 -15.31 -8.94 10.99
CA ARG A 12 -14.25 -9.77 10.39
C ARG A 12 -12.89 -9.07 10.29
N MET A 13 -12.82 -7.79 10.60
CA MET A 13 -11.61 -6.98 10.41
C MET A 13 -11.28 -6.19 11.68
N VAL A 14 -9.98 -6.09 11.97
CA VAL A 14 -9.45 -5.23 13.02
C VAL A 14 -9.23 -3.82 12.42
N TYR A 15 -9.74 -2.79 13.09
CA TYR A 15 -9.54 -1.38 12.70
C TYR A 15 -8.57 -0.70 13.65
N ARG A 16 -7.52 -0.09 13.11
CA ARG A 16 -6.46 0.56 13.86
C ARG A 16 -6.47 2.06 13.62
N ARG A 17 -6.23 2.84 14.67
CA ARG A 17 -6.12 4.29 14.56
C ARG A 17 -4.88 4.68 13.72
N CYS A 18 -5.06 5.60 12.78
CA CYS A 18 -3.99 6.13 11.95
C CYS A 18 -3.26 7.25 12.70
N GLY A 19 -2.18 6.90 13.38
CA GLY A 19 -1.43 7.82 14.24
C GLY A 19 -2.30 8.49 15.31
N ARG A 20 -2.16 9.80 15.47
CA ARG A 20 -2.98 10.62 16.40
C ARG A 20 -4.25 11.17 15.75
N SER A 21 -4.51 10.87 14.48
CA SER A 21 -5.71 11.35 13.78
C SER A 21 -6.98 10.65 14.25
N GLY A 22 -8.15 11.16 13.85
CA GLY A 22 -9.44 10.48 14.05
C GLY A 22 -9.68 9.31 13.09
N LEU A 23 -8.86 9.19 12.03
CA LEU A 23 -8.99 8.17 11.00
C LEU A 23 -8.66 6.78 11.55
N LYS A 24 -9.46 5.78 11.19
CA LYS A 24 -9.17 4.37 11.42
C LYS A 24 -9.03 3.66 10.08
N LEU A 25 -8.00 2.84 9.93
CA LEU A 25 -7.83 1.98 8.77
C LEU A 25 -8.06 0.50 9.14
N PRO A 26 -8.56 -0.32 8.23
CA PRO A 26 -8.54 -1.78 8.40
C PRO A 26 -7.08 -2.24 8.50
N ALA A 27 -6.83 -3.27 9.29
CA ALA A 27 -5.49 -3.85 9.43
C ALA A 27 -4.92 -4.37 8.09
N VAL A 28 -5.80 -4.75 7.17
CA VAL A 28 -5.48 -5.09 5.78
C VAL A 28 -6.20 -4.12 4.85
N SER A 29 -5.48 -3.50 3.91
CA SER A 29 -5.99 -2.60 2.87
C SER A 29 -5.76 -3.18 1.49
N LEU A 30 -6.58 -2.82 0.49
CA LEU A 30 -6.45 -3.30 -0.89
C LEU A 30 -5.79 -2.26 -1.79
N GLY A 31 -4.63 -2.59 -2.36
CA GLY A 31 -3.93 -1.81 -3.38
C GLY A 31 -4.35 -2.22 -4.79
N LEU A 32 -4.68 -1.23 -5.60
CA LEU A 32 -5.23 -1.41 -6.94
C LEU A 32 -4.19 -1.11 -8.04
N TRP A 33 -2.97 -1.66 -7.89
CA TRP A 33 -1.92 -1.50 -8.88
C TRP A 33 -2.11 -2.50 -10.05
N HIS A 34 -1.09 -3.12 -10.57
CA HIS A 34 -0.99 -4.00 -11.76
C HIS A 34 -2.25 -4.78 -12.17
N ASN A 35 -3.01 -5.33 -11.22
CA ASN A 35 -4.18 -6.17 -11.51
C ASN A 35 -5.45 -5.36 -11.84
N PHE A 36 -5.36 -4.04 -11.86
CA PHE A 36 -6.48 -3.13 -12.17
C PHE A 36 -6.29 -2.39 -13.49
N GLY A 37 -5.28 -2.80 -14.29
CA GLY A 37 -5.06 -2.31 -15.65
C GLY A 37 -6.08 -2.80 -16.67
N HIS A 38 -5.87 -2.44 -17.94
CA HIS A 38 -6.78 -2.79 -19.05
C HIS A 38 -6.86 -4.29 -19.31
N ASP A 39 -5.78 -5.04 -19.11
CA ASP A 39 -5.70 -6.46 -19.43
C ASP A 39 -6.53 -7.35 -18.48
N THR A 40 -6.88 -6.85 -17.30
CA THR A 40 -7.71 -7.60 -16.36
C THR A 40 -9.20 -7.36 -16.65
N PRO A 41 -10.03 -8.42 -16.80
CA PRO A 41 -11.46 -8.27 -17.01
C PRO A 41 -12.13 -7.45 -15.90
N HIS A 42 -13.12 -6.61 -16.27
CA HIS A 42 -13.85 -5.77 -15.33
C HIS A 42 -14.52 -6.58 -14.21
N ASP A 43 -15.15 -7.70 -14.55
CA ASP A 43 -15.82 -8.57 -13.57
C ASP A 43 -14.85 -9.16 -12.56
N THR A 44 -13.59 -9.46 -12.95
CA THR A 44 -12.56 -9.92 -12.02
C THR A 44 -12.17 -8.81 -11.03
N LYS A 45 -11.91 -7.60 -11.52
CA LYS A 45 -11.60 -6.42 -10.67
C LYS A 45 -12.74 -6.15 -9.70
N ARG A 46 -13.97 -6.18 -10.20
CA ARG A 46 -15.20 -6.00 -9.42
C ARG A 46 -15.35 -7.07 -8.33
N ALA A 47 -15.12 -8.34 -8.68
CA ALA A 47 -15.20 -9.44 -7.72
C ALA A 47 -14.14 -9.30 -6.60
N ILE A 48 -12.91 -8.84 -6.92
CA ILE A 48 -11.87 -8.56 -5.95
C ILE A 48 -12.29 -7.44 -4.98
N CYS A 49 -12.84 -6.33 -5.49
CA CYS A 49 -13.29 -5.22 -4.64
C CYS A 49 -14.46 -5.63 -3.73
N ARG A 50 -15.41 -6.42 -4.25
CA ARG A 50 -16.53 -6.96 -3.45
C ARG A 50 -16.02 -7.87 -2.32
N ALA A 51 -15.12 -8.81 -2.65
CA ALA A 51 -14.53 -9.70 -1.65
C ALA A 51 -13.79 -8.89 -0.57
N ALA A 52 -13.08 -7.83 -0.94
CA ALA A 52 -12.42 -6.95 0.02
C ALA A 52 -13.44 -6.30 0.97
N PHE A 53 -14.48 -5.68 0.46
CA PHE A 53 -15.49 -5.02 1.27
C PHE A 53 -16.29 -6.02 2.13
N ASP A 54 -16.60 -7.21 1.60
CA ASP A 54 -17.27 -8.30 2.35
C ASP A 54 -16.43 -8.84 3.52
N HIS A 55 -15.10 -8.64 3.49
CA HIS A 55 -14.18 -8.97 4.59
C HIS A 55 -13.79 -7.76 5.45
N GLY A 56 -14.49 -6.62 5.31
CA GLY A 56 -14.24 -5.42 6.11
C GLY A 56 -13.02 -4.61 5.69
N ILE A 57 -12.45 -4.88 4.52
CA ILE A 57 -11.43 -4.03 3.92
C ILE A 57 -12.11 -2.81 3.33
N THR A 58 -12.08 -1.70 4.06
CA THR A 58 -12.73 -0.45 3.68
C THR A 58 -11.80 0.53 2.97
N HIS A 59 -10.48 0.26 2.94
CA HIS A 59 -9.50 1.12 2.30
C HIS A 59 -9.04 0.56 0.95
N PHE A 60 -9.26 1.37 -0.10
CA PHE A 60 -8.83 1.12 -1.48
C PHE A 60 -7.78 2.16 -1.87
N ASP A 61 -6.58 1.68 -2.17
CA ASP A 61 -5.40 2.52 -2.42
C ASP A 61 -5.01 2.52 -3.89
N LEU A 62 -4.99 3.71 -4.48
CA LEU A 62 -4.65 3.97 -5.87
C LEU A 62 -3.45 4.92 -6.00
N ALA A 63 -3.08 5.21 -7.24
CA ALA A 63 -2.23 6.31 -7.65
C ALA A 63 -2.58 6.70 -9.09
N ASN A 64 -2.26 7.95 -9.46
CA ASN A 64 -2.56 8.48 -10.80
C ASN A 64 -1.96 7.62 -11.93
N ASN A 65 -0.78 7.02 -11.69
CA ASN A 65 -0.05 6.21 -12.67
C ASN A 65 -0.35 4.70 -12.60
N TYR A 66 -1.26 4.25 -11.73
CA TYR A 66 -1.59 2.83 -11.63
C TYR A 66 -2.35 2.30 -12.84
N GLY A 67 -2.04 1.06 -13.21
CA GLY A 67 -2.54 0.34 -14.37
C GLY A 67 -1.69 -0.90 -14.64
N PRO A 68 -1.26 -1.19 -15.88
CA PRO A 68 -1.15 -0.37 -17.11
C PRO A 68 -2.45 -0.19 -17.90
N PRO A 69 -2.55 0.83 -18.78
CA PRO A 69 -1.72 2.03 -18.82
C PRO A 69 -1.98 2.96 -17.63
N PRO A 70 -1.13 3.98 -17.38
CA PRO A 70 -1.34 4.95 -16.32
C PRO A 70 -2.75 5.54 -16.31
N GLY A 71 -3.38 5.61 -15.11
CA GLY A 71 -4.76 6.08 -14.94
C GLY A 71 -5.86 5.03 -15.12
N SER A 72 -5.53 3.87 -15.71
CA SER A 72 -6.54 2.84 -15.98
C SER A 72 -7.10 2.19 -14.70
N ALA A 73 -6.31 2.10 -13.64
CA ALA A 73 -6.77 1.58 -12.36
C ALA A 73 -7.83 2.51 -11.73
N GLU A 74 -7.61 3.83 -11.77
CA GLU A 74 -8.59 4.81 -11.27
C GLU A 74 -9.87 4.80 -12.10
N HIS A 75 -9.80 4.69 -13.44
CA HIS A 75 -10.99 4.53 -14.27
C HIS A 75 -11.76 3.25 -13.93
N ALA A 76 -11.06 2.12 -13.77
CA ALA A 76 -11.70 0.85 -13.42
C ALA A 76 -12.39 0.93 -12.06
N PHE A 77 -11.71 1.53 -11.06
CA PHE A 77 -12.29 1.67 -9.73
C PHE A 77 -13.45 2.65 -9.69
N GLY A 78 -13.40 3.76 -10.44
CA GLY A 78 -14.51 4.70 -10.58
C GLY A 78 -15.77 4.03 -11.12
N SER A 79 -15.63 3.14 -12.13
CA SER A 79 -16.76 2.34 -12.64
C SER A 79 -17.32 1.40 -11.56
N ILE A 80 -16.45 0.72 -10.81
CA ILE A 80 -16.84 -0.20 -9.71
C ILE A 80 -17.53 0.57 -8.58
N LEU A 81 -17.04 1.76 -8.22
CA LEU A 81 -17.69 2.64 -7.25
C LEU A 81 -19.11 2.97 -7.66
N ALA A 82 -19.31 3.39 -8.90
CA ALA A 82 -20.62 3.75 -9.42
C ALA A 82 -21.59 2.55 -9.48
N GLU A 83 -21.08 1.37 -9.85
CA GLU A 83 -21.88 0.15 -10.00
C GLU A 83 -22.27 -0.51 -8.67
N ASP A 84 -21.32 -0.59 -7.72
CA ASP A 84 -21.46 -1.42 -6.52
C ASP A 84 -21.41 -0.64 -5.20
N PHE A 85 -20.70 0.47 -5.17
CA PHE A 85 -20.36 1.17 -3.91
C PHE A 85 -20.93 2.59 -3.80
N ALA A 86 -21.76 3.04 -4.75
CA ALA A 86 -22.34 4.39 -4.71
C ALA A 86 -23.08 4.69 -3.39
N GLY A 87 -23.78 3.70 -2.82
CA GLY A 87 -24.47 3.83 -1.53
C GLY A 87 -23.57 3.67 -0.30
N TYR A 88 -22.28 3.35 -0.49
CA TYR A 88 -21.32 3.04 0.58
C TYR A 88 -20.10 3.97 0.58
N ARG A 89 -20.10 5.06 -0.21
CA ARG A 89 -18.94 5.97 -0.33
C ARG A 89 -18.44 6.44 1.04
N ASP A 90 -19.32 6.76 1.96
CA ASP A 90 -18.97 7.26 3.30
C ASP A 90 -18.46 6.16 4.25
N GLU A 91 -18.60 4.89 3.86
CA GLU A 91 -18.01 3.76 4.57
C GLU A 91 -16.61 3.39 4.05
N LEU A 92 -16.17 4.01 2.95
CA LEU A 92 -14.90 3.72 2.29
C LEU A 92 -13.87 4.80 2.54
N ILE A 93 -12.61 4.37 2.61
CA ILE A 93 -11.44 5.22 2.47
C ILE A 93 -10.87 5.00 1.07
N VAL A 94 -10.85 6.04 0.26
CA VAL A 94 -10.27 6.04 -1.08
C VAL A 94 -9.04 6.93 -1.07
N SER A 95 -7.89 6.38 -1.43
CA SER A 95 -6.66 7.15 -1.54
C SER A 95 -6.11 7.16 -2.95
N SER A 96 -5.46 8.27 -3.33
CA SER A 96 -4.66 8.36 -4.54
C SER A 96 -3.38 9.15 -4.31
N LYS A 97 -2.46 9.12 -5.28
CA LYS A 97 -1.10 9.64 -5.16
C LYS A 97 -0.63 10.24 -6.48
N ALA A 98 0.33 11.18 -6.41
CA ALA A 98 1.08 11.67 -7.55
C ALA A 98 2.58 11.78 -7.21
N GLY A 99 3.46 11.49 -8.19
CA GLY A 99 4.92 11.54 -8.02
C GLY A 99 5.68 10.84 -9.14
N TYR A 100 5.10 9.81 -9.76
CA TYR A 100 5.70 9.08 -10.90
C TYR A 100 5.13 9.56 -12.22
N GLY A 101 5.85 9.26 -13.32
CA GLY A 101 5.51 9.71 -14.66
C GLY A 101 4.08 9.38 -15.09
N MET A 102 3.36 10.39 -15.57
CA MET A 102 1.97 10.31 -15.98
C MET A 102 1.73 10.80 -17.39
N TRP A 103 2.44 11.81 -17.83
CA TRP A 103 2.43 12.32 -19.20
C TRP A 103 3.81 12.86 -19.62
N PRO A 104 4.11 12.98 -20.92
CA PRO A 104 5.41 13.45 -21.38
C PRO A 104 5.64 14.94 -21.10
N GLY A 105 6.92 15.32 -21.03
CA GLY A 105 7.35 16.71 -20.86
C GLY A 105 7.65 17.08 -19.40
N PRO A 106 8.05 18.33 -19.14
CA PRO A 106 8.65 18.74 -17.86
C PRO A 106 7.66 18.87 -16.71
N TYR A 107 6.36 18.65 -16.92
CA TYR A 107 5.30 18.83 -15.92
C TYR A 107 4.52 17.54 -15.64
N GLY A 108 4.99 16.39 -16.09
CA GLY A 108 4.27 15.13 -16.05
C GLY A 108 4.72 14.19 -14.94
N GLU A 109 5.61 14.63 -14.04
CA GLU A 109 6.25 13.78 -13.01
C GLU A 109 6.69 14.63 -11.82
N TRP A 110 7.08 13.98 -10.71
CA TRP A 110 7.71 14.52 -9.50
C TRP A 110 6.76 15.29 -8.57
N GLY A 111 7.29 16.27 -7.82
CA GLY A 111 6.61 16.91 -6.69
C GLY A 111 6.16 18.35 -6.91
N SER A 112 6.36 18.92 -8.12
CA SER A 112 5.97 20.32 -8.33
C SER A 112 4.49 20.57 -8.05
N ARG A 113 4.15 21.75 -7.52
CA ARG A 113 2.77 22.16 -7.25
C ARG A 113 1.87 22.02 -8.49
N LYS A 114 2.41 22.37 -9.65
CA LYS A 114 1.70 22.22 -10.93
C LYS A 114 1.31 20.78 -11.21
N TYR A 115 2.23 19.83 -11.02
CA TYR A 115 2.00 18.43 -11.28
C TYR A 115 1.05 17.81 -10.23
N MET A 116 1.28 18.09 -8.94
CA MET A 116 0.50 17.55 -7.84
C MET A 116 -0.98 17.92 -7.94
N VAL A 117 -1.29 19.21 -8.15
CA VAL A 117 -2.67 19.71 -8.26
C VAL A 117 -3.35 19.18 -9.52
N ALA A 118 -2.68 19.23 -10.67
CA ALA A 118 -3.23 18.71 -11.92
C ALA A 118 -3.50 17.20 -11.84
N SER A 119 -2.61 16.44 -11.20
CA SER A 119 -2.78 15.00 -10.99
C SER A 119 -3.97 14.69 -10.08
N CYS A 120 -4.15 15.43 -8.99
CA CYS A 120 -5.30 15.27 -8.12
C CYS A 120 -6.62 15.52 -8.88
N ASP A 121 -6.72 16.62 -9.63
CA ASP A 121 -7.90 16.93 -10.43
C ASP A 121 -8.21 15.85 -11.47
N GLN A 122 -7.18 15.32 -12.13
CA GLN A 122 -7.33 14.23 -13.08
C GLN A 122 -7.77 12.91 -12.41
N SER A 123 -7.23 12.59 -11.22
CA SER A 123 -7.59 11.40 -10.43
C SER A 123 -9.05 11.45 -10.02
N LEU A 124 -9.52 12.58 -9.48
CA LEU A 124 -10.93 12.79 -9.14
C LEU A 124 -11.83 12.59 -10.35
N LYS A 125 -11.47 13.18 -11.50
CA LYS A 125 -12.22 13.02 -12.74
C LYS A 125 -12.28 11.58 -13.23
N ARG A 126 -11.17 10.82 -13.17
CA ARG A 126 -11.12 9.41 -13.57
C ARG A 126 -12.01 8.54 -12.68
N MET A 127 -12.02 8.80 -11.39
CA MET A 127 -12.81 8.04 -10.42
C MET A 127 -14.28 8.51 -10.31
N GLY A 128 -14.62 9.68 -10.86
CA GLY A 128 -15.96 10.25 -10.73
C GLY A 128 -16.26 10.69 -9.30
N LEU A 129 -15.26 11.18 -8.57
CA LEU A 129 -15.35 11.60 -7.17
C LEU A 129 -15.16 13.11 -7.04
N ASP A 130 -15.83 13.71 -6.06
CA ASP A 130 -15.61 15.11 -5.67
C ASP A 130 -14.36 15.26 -4.79
N TYR A 131 -14.04 14.23 -4.01
CA TYR A 131 -12.85 14.18 -3.14
C TYR A 131 -12.34 12.74 -2.96
N VAL A 132 -11.04 12.61 -2.66
CA VAL A 132 -10.46 11.40 -2.05
C VAL A 132 -10.28 11.59 -0.55
N ASP A 133 -10.25 10.49 0.21
CA ASP A 133 -10.02 10.60 1.65
C ASP A 133 -8.57 10.98 1.94
N ILE A 134 -7.61 10.36 1.23
CA ILE A 134 -6.19 10.65 1.42
C ILE A 134 -5.54 10.92 0.05
N PHE A 135 -4.78 12.02 -0.04
CA PHE A 135 -3.92 12.25 -1.20
C PHE A 135 -2.46 12.30 -0.79
N TYR A 136 -1.61 11.55 -1.51
CA TYR A 136 -0.19 11.39 -1.16
C TYR A 136 0.74 12.10 -2.13
N SER A 137 1.84 12.67 -1.60
CA SER A 137 3.09 12.75 -2.34
C SER A 137 3.68 11.34 -2.43
N HIS A 138 3.77 10.79 -3.65
CA HIS A 138 4.06 9.37 -3.89
C HIS A 138 5.51 9.00 -3.64
N ARG A 139 6.41 9.97 -3.78
CA ARG A 139 7.85 9.87 -3.47
C ARG A 139 8.43 11.25 -3.22
N PHE A 140 9.58 11.31 -2.58
CA PHE A 140 10.37 12.53 -2.44
C PHE A 140 10.88 13.00 -3.83
N ASP A 141 10.84 14.31 -4.06
CA ASP A 141 11.41 14.96 -5.26
C ASP A 141 12.66 15.72 -4.83
N PRO A 142 13.87 15.30 -5.25
CA PRO A 142 15.11 15.94 -4.84
C PRO A 142 15.32 17.33 -5.45
N ASP A 143 14.66 17.64 -6.57
CA ASP A 143 14.86 18.87 -7.35
C ASP A 143 13.83 19.96 -7.06
N THR A 144 12.70 19.61 -6.42
CA THR A 144 11.65 20.55 -6.01
C THR A 144 11.79 20.90 -4.52
N PRO A 145 11.79 22.19 -4.14
CA PRO A 145 11.75 22.55 -2.72
C PRO A 145 10.62 21.84 -2.00
N LEU A 146 10.93 21.23 -0.85
CA LEU A 146 9.96 20.42 -0.12
C LEU A 146 8.73 21.22 0.29
N GLU A 147 8.91 22.51 0.58
CA GLU A 147 7.85 23.47 0.90
C GLU A 147 6.85 23.63 -0.25
N GLU A 148 7.29 23.52 -1.51
CA GLU A 148 6.39 23.58 -2.66
C GLU A 148 5.52 22.34 -2.75
N THR A 149 6.10 21.15 -2.57
CA THR A 149 5.37 19.89 -2.58
C THR A 149 4.39 19.80 -1.41
N MET A 150 4.82 20.16 -0.20
CA MET A 150 3.95 20.17 0.98
C MET A 150 2.87 21.24 0.86
N GLY A 151 3.21 22.43 0.35
CA GLY A 151 2.24 23.49 0.05
C GLY A 151 1.22 23.09 -1.03
N ALA A 152 1.57 22.17 -1.94
CA ALA A 152 0.61 21.60 -2.88
C ALA A 152 -0.37 20.65 -2.16
N LEU A 153 0.09 19.80 -1.25
CA LEU A 153 -0.76 18.93 -0.43
C LEU A 153 -1.70 19.77 0.47
N ASP A 154 -1.19 20.81 1.13
CA ASP A 154 -2.00 21.75 1.91
C ASP A 154 -3.12 22.35 1.05
N TYR A 155 -2.79 22.85 -0.15
CA TYR A 155 -3.78 23.41 -1.07
C TYR A 155 -4.84 22.38 -1.47
N ILE A 156 -4.44 21.14 -1.78
CA ILE A 156 -5.36 20.06 -2.16
C ILE A 156 -6.35 19.77 -1.03
N VAL A 157 -5.87 19.71 0.23
CA VAL A 157 -6.74 19.48 1.39
C VAL A 157 -7.66 20.67 1.63
N ARG A 158 -7.12 21.90 1.72
CA ARG A 158 -7.92 23.11 1.98
C ARG A 158 -8.95 23.40 0.91
N SER A 159 -8.69 23.01 -0.33
CA SER A 159 -9.65 23.17 -1.43
C SER A 159 -10.75 22.10 -1.47
N GLY A 160 -10.72 21.13 -0.54
CA GLY A 160 -11.72 20.06 -0.42
C GLY A 160 -11.54 18.91 -1.42
N ARG A 161 -10.41 18.82 -2.13
CA ARG A 161 -10.09 17.73 -3.06
C ARG A 161 -9.64 16.45 -2.35
N ALA A 162 -9.10 16.59 -1.14
CA ALA A 162 -8.79 15.50 -0.23
C ALA A 162 -9.14 15.88 1.20
N LEU A 163 -9.44 14.88 2.04
CA LEU A 163 -9.68 15.13 3.47
C LEU A 163 -8.37 15.14 4.27
N TYR A 164 -7.39 14.35 3.86
CA TYR A 164 -6.12 14.16 4.57
C TYR A 164 -4.93 14.17 3.61
N ALA A 165 -3.80 14.68 4.11
CA ALA A 165 -2.50 14.61 3.44
C ALA A 165 -1.70 13.39 3.91
N GLY A 166 -1.01 12.74 2.97
CA GLY A 166 -0.07 11.65 3.23
C GLY A 166 1.22 11.80 2.42
N ILE A 167 2.24 11.07 2.81
CA ILE A 167 3.51 10.95 2.08
C ILE A 167 3.88 9.48 1.90
N SER A 168 4.71 9.16 0.91
CA SER A 168 5.14 7.80 0.61
C SER A 168 6.62 7.76 0.22
N SER A 169 7.33 6.74 0.67
CA SER A 169 8.74 6.49 0.33
C SER A 169 9.71 7.63 0.73
N TYR A 170 9.39 8.39 1.76
CA TYR A 170 10.30 9.34 2.40
C TYR A 170 11.11 8.62 3.48
N ASN A 171 12.41 8.90 3.61
CA ASN A 171 13.20 8.43 4.75
C ASN A 171 12.83 9.18 6.04
N SER A 172 13.40 8.79 7.17
CA SER A 172 13.09 9.37 8.49
C SER A 172 13.38 10.88 8.56
N GLU A 173 14.48 11.35 7.96
CA GLU A 173 14.86 12.75 7.95
C GLU A 173 13.85 13.59 7.14
N ARG A 174 13.60 13.22 5.89
CA ARG A 174 12.65 13.91 5.01
C ARG A 174 11.21 13.82 5.52
N THR A 175 10.87 12.76 6.22
CA THR A 175 9.58 12.64 6.91
C THR A 175 9.43 13.70 8.01
N ARG A 176 10.47 13.91 8.85
CA ARG A 176 10.43 14.96 9.89
C ARG A 176 10.26 16.35 9.28
N GLU A 177 11.00 16.66 8.22
CA GLU A 177 10.91 17.94 7.52
C GLU A 177 9.52 18.14 6.91
N ALA A 178 9.02 17.17 6.16
CA ALA A 178 7.70 17.24 5.52
C ALA A 178 6.57 17.43 6.53
N VAL A 179 6.61 16.70 7.65
CA VAL A 179 5.62 16.79 8.72
C VAL A 179 5.69 18.16 9.42
N ALA A 180 6.90 18.71 9.66
CA ALA A 180 7.06 20.03 10.23
C ALA A 180 6.43 21.11 9.34
N ILE A 181 6.73 21.10 8.03
CA ILE A 181 6.16 22.04 7.06
C ILE A 181 4.63 21.95 7.02
N LEU A 182 4.07 20.72 6.94
CA LEU A 182 2.63 20.53 6.91
C LEU A 182 1.94 20.98 8.20
N ASN A 183 2.56 20.78 9.36
CA ASN A 183 2.06 21.27 10.64
C ASN A 183 2.05 22.81 10.70
N ASP A 184 3.10 23.47 10.21
CA ASP A 184 3.18 24.94 10.14
C ASP A 184 2.12 25.51 9.20
N LEU A 185 1.75 24.80 8.14
CA LEU A 185 0.66 25.14 7.24
C LEU A 185 -0.73 24.87 7.84
N GLY A 186 -0.82 24.11 8.95
CA GLY A 186 -2.07 23.74 9.59
C GLY A 186 -2.79 22.56 8.92
N THR A 187 -2.08 21.78 8.10
CA THR A 187 -2.57 20.56 7.45
C THR A 187 -1.73 19.37 7.89
N PRO A 188 -2.03 18.69 9.00
CA PRO A 188 -1.20 17.61 9.52
C PRO A 188 -1.05 16.46 8.51
N CYS A 189 0.17 15.92 8.36
CA CYS A 189 0.39 14.65 7.71
C CYS A 189 -0.18 13.52 8.59
N VAL A 190 -1.16 12.76 8.09
CA VAL A 190 -1.80 11.73 8.91
C VAL A 190 -1.19 10.34 8.71
N ILE A 191 -0.51 10.11 7.57
CA ILE A 191 -0.07 8.78 7.18
C ILE A 191 1.17 8.81 6.28
N HIS A 192 2.05 7.83 6.49
CA HIS A 192 3.18 7.52 5.63
C HIS A 192 3.04 6.14 5.02
N GLN A 193 3.34 5.99 3.73
CA GLN A 193 3.28 4.69 3.03
C GLN A 193 4.68 4.22 2.61
N PRO A 194 5.39 3.39 3.40
CA PRO A 194 6.68 2.78 3.04
C PRO A 194 6.52 1.39 2.45
N SER A 195 7.56 0.91 1.70
CA SER A 195 7.75 -0.52 1.44
C SER A 195 8.25 -1.22 2.71
N TYR A 196 7.58 -2.30 3.13
CA TYR A 196 8.01 -3.05 4.31
C TYR A 196 7.48 -4.48 4.28
N ASN A 197 8.37 -5.44 4.51
CA ASN A 197 8.06 -6.85 4.68
C ASN A 197 9.24 -7.57 5.35
N MET A 198 9.12 -8.88 5.61
CA MET A 198 10.18 -9.69 6.24
C MET A 198 11.53 -9.61 5.52
N LEU A 199 11.50 -9.51 4.17
CA LEU A 199 12.67 -9.50 3.29
C LEU A 199 13.12 -8.07 2.92
N ASN A 200 12.48 -7.04 3.45
CA ASN A 200 12.83 -5.63 3.24
C ASN A 200 12.49 -4.84 4.50
N ARG A 201 13.47 -4.62 5.37
CA ARG A 201 13.32 -3.98 6.69
C ARG A 201 13.99 -2.60 6.77
N TRP A 202 14.16 -1.92 5.66
CA TRP A 202 14.83 -0.62 5.61
C TRP A 202 14.23 0.39 6.60
N VAL A 203 12.91 0.36 6.82
CA VAL A 203 12.20 1.25 7.75
C VAL A 203 12.63 1.07 9.22
N GLU A 204 13.15 -0.11 9.57
CA GLU A 204 13.70 -0.39 10.90
C GLU A 204 15.13 0.18 11.01
N ARG A 205 15.97 -0.02 9.98
CA ARG A 205 17.35 0.49 9.95
C ARG A 205 17.43 2.01 9.86
N ASP A 206 16.54 2.63 9.10
CA ASP A 206 16.41 4.08 8.95
C ASP A 206 15.83 4.76 10.20
N GLY A 207 15.21 4.02 11.11
CA GLY A 207 14.50 4.56 12.26
C GLY A 207 13.17 5.24 11.90
N LEU A 208 12.60 4.92 10.73
CA LEU A 208 11.36 5.51 10.25
C LEU A 208 10.17 5.12 11.13
N LYS A 209 10.12 3.89 11.63
CA LYS A 209 9.02 3.43 12.52
C LYS A 209 8.95 4.25 13.80
N GLU A 210 10.08 4.48 14.43
CA GLU A 210 10.22 5.31 15.63
C GLU A 210 9.86 6.76 15.32
N THR A 211 10.35 7.28 14.18
CA THR A 211 10.02 8.63 13.70
C THR A 211 8.51 8.83 13.55
N LEU A 212 7.82 7.89 12.90
CA LEU A 212 6.37 7.98 12.71
C LEU A 212 5.61 7.91 14.03
N SER A 213 6.05 7.06 14.97
CA SER A 213 5.50 6.97 16.32
C SER A 213 5.63 8.29 17.08
N ASP A 214 6.81 8.89 17.09
CA ASP A 214 7.11 10.16 17.76
C ASP A 214 6.26 11.31 17.20
N LEU A 215 6.15 11.38 15.89
CA LEU A 215 5.37 12.39 15.18
C LEU A 215 3.85 12.14 15.28
N GLY A 216 3.43 10.95 15.68
CA GLY A 216 2.02 10.56 15.72
C GLY A 216 1.40 10.40 14.34
N VAL A 217 2.20 10.01 13.35
CA VAL A 217 1.80 9.73 11.98
C VAL A 217 1.53 8.22 11.85
N GLY A 218 0.41 7.84 11.23
CA GLY A 218 0.12 6.45 10.94
C GLY A 218 0.98 5.91 9.80
N SER A 219 1.01 4.58 9.65
CA SER A 219 1.77 3.96 8.56
C SER A 219 0.99 2.84 7.88
N ILE A 220 1.13 2.75 6.55
CA ILE A 220 0.59 1.68 5.74
C ILE A 220 1.70 1.06 4.90
N ALA A 221 2.01 -0.22 5.15
CA ALA A 221 3.10 -0.91 4.48
C ALA A 221 2.67 -1.48 3.14
N PHE A 222 3.26 -1.00 2.03
CA PHE A 222 3.08 -1.65 0.74
C PHE A 222 4.07 -2.81 0.55
N THR A 223 3.77 -3.74 -0.38
CA THR A 223 4.53 -4.97 -0.63
C THR A 223 4.73 -5.89 0.58
N PRO A 224 3.74 -6.08 1.46
CA PRO A 224 3.89 -6.96 2.63
C PRO A 224 4.23 -8.41 2.26
N LEU A 225 3.89 -8.84 1.05
CA LEU A 225 4.16 -10.18 0.51
C LEU A 225 5.39 -10.25 -0.41
N ALA A 226 6.28 -9.23 -0.38
CA ALA A 226 7.50 -9.20 -1.19
C ALA A 226 7.25 -9.60 -2.67
N GLN A 227 6.32 -8.92 -3.35
CA GLN A 227 5.92 -9.21 -4.74
C GLN A 227 5.35 -10.64 -4.97
N GLY A 228 4.91 -11.30 -3.91
CA GLY A 228 4.38 -12.66 -3.92
C GLY A 228 5.40 -13.73 -3.53
N MET A 229 6.65 -13.37 -3.22
CA MET A 229 7.66 -14.31 -2.71
C MET A 229 7.23 -14.93 -1.38
N LEU A 230 6.61 -14.16 -0.50
CA LEU A 230 6.06 -14.63 0.77
C LEU A 230 4.67 -15.26 0.61
N THR A 231 4.54 -16.12 -0.39
CA THR A 231 3.35 -16.96 -0.65
C THR A 231 3.77 -18.34 -1.11
N LYS A 232 2.83 -19.30 -1.18
CA LYS A 232 3.10 -20.65 -1.71
C LYS A 232 3.43 -20.66 -3.21
N LYS A 233 3.33 -19.53 -3.93
CA LYS A 233 3.44 -19.47 -5.38
C LYS A 233 4.78 -19.96 -5.93
N TYR A 234 5.89 -19.67 -5.22
CA TYR A 234 7.24 -19.96 -5.69
C TYR A 234 7.90 -21.19 -5.00
N LEU A 235 7.21 -21.86 -4.07
CA LEU A 235 7.77 -23.03 -3.36
C LEU A 235 8.08 -24.23 -4.27
N GLY A 236 7.33 -24.37 -5.38
CA GLY A 236 7.49 -25.45 -6.38
C GLY A 236 8.26 -25.04 -7.63
N GLY A 237 8.85 -23.83 -7.67
CA GLY A 237 9.49 -23.24 -8.85
C GLY A 237 8.81 -21.96 -9.30
N ILE A 238 9.24 -21.42 -10.45
CA ILE A 238 8.68 -20.20 -11.03
C ILE A 238 7.53 -20.57 -11.99
N PRO A 239 6.24 -20.30 -11.63
CA PRO A 239 5.13 -20.55 -12.54
C PRO A 239 5.16 -19.61 -13.76
N ASP A 240 4.76 -20.10 -14.94
CA ASP A 240 4.79 -19.34 -16.20
C ASP A 240 3.91 -18.06 -16.16
N ASP A 241 2.84 -18.07 -15.37
CA ASP A 241 1.95 -16.93 -15.16
C ASP A 241 2.39 -15.97 -14.04
N SER A 242 3.58 -16.18 -13.47
CA SER A 242 4.10 -15.39 -12.37
C SER A 242 4.71 -14.07 -12.83
N ARG A 243 4.82 -13.09 -11.89
CA ARG A 243 5.52 -11.82 -12.16
C ARG A 243 6.99 -12.04 -12.49
N ALA A 244 7.63 -13.05 -11.89
CA ALA A 244 9.02 -13.41 -12.17
C ALA A 244 9.17 -13.94 -13.60
N ALA A 245 8.27 -14.82 -14.07
CA ALA A 245 8.31 -15.34 -15.44
C ALA A 245 8.00 -14.25 -16.49
N GLN A 246 7.24 -13.23 -16.14
CA GLN A 246 6.85 -12.13 -17.03
C GLN A 246 7.78 -10.91 -16.92
N ASP A 247 8.86 -10.99 -16.15
CA ASP A 247 9.86 -9.91 -15.95
C ASP A 247 9.23 -8.55 -15.58
N LYS A 248 8.17 -8.58 -14.75
CA LYS A 248 7.44 -7.39 -14.35
C LYS A 248 8.07 -6.76 -13.11
N SER A 249 7.61 -6.81 -11.95
CA SER A 249 8.16 -6.19 -10.74
C SER A 249 8.97 -7.14 -9.85
N LEU A 250 9.15 -8.39 -10.27
CA LEU A 250 10.00 -9.40 -9.64
C LEU A 250 10.84 -10.05 -10.73
N PHE A 251 12.15 -10.15 -10.50
CA PHE A 251 13.08 -10.73 -11.49
C PHE A 251 13.44 -12.16 -11.10
N PRO A 252 13.60 -13.08 -12.07
CA PRO A 252 14.01 -14.47 -11.79
C PRO A 252 15.31 -14.58 -10.99
N SER A 253 16.25 -13.65 -11.20
CA SER A 253 17.53 -13.58 -10.48
C SER A 253 17.40 -13.37 -8.97
N MET A 254 16.24 -12.91 -8.49
CA MET A 254 15.95 -12.73 -7.06
C MET A 254 15.43 -14.02 -6.40
N LEU A 255 15.11 -15.04 -7.18
CA LEU A 255 14.60 -16.35 -6.74
C LEU A 255 15.71 -17.41 -6.83
N THR A 256 16.84 -17.18 -6.15
CA THR A 256 17.93 -18.16 -6.07
C THR A 256 17.48 -19.40 -5.28
N GLU A 257 18.22 -20.50 -5.40
CA GLU A 257 17.93 -21.73 -4.66
C GLU A 257 17.93 -21.50 -3.13
N ASP A 258 18.86 -20.68 -2.63
CA ASP A 258 18.97 -20.34 -1.21
C ASP A 258 17.77 -19.51 -0.75
N VAL A 259 17.36 -18.51 -1.53
CA VAL A 259 16.16 -17.69 -1.23
C VAL A 259 14.92 -18.58 -1.18
N VAL A 260 14.74 -19.49 -2.14
CA VAL A 260 13.59 -20.41 -2.16
C VAL A 260 13.67 -21.40 -0.98
N ALA A 261 14.86 -21.86 -0.59
CA ALA A 261 15.04 -22.70 0.59
C ALA A 261 14.62 -21.98 1.87
N ASN A 262 15.03 -20.71 2.04
CA ASN A 262 14.63 -19.86 3.17
C ASN A 262 13.11 -19.61 3.20
N ILE A 263 12.49 -19.35 2.03
CA ILE A 263 11.02 -19.18 1.95
C ILE A 263 10.30 -20.47 2.35
N ARG A 264 10.83 -21.67 2.01
CA ARG A 264 10.27 -22.93 2.50
C ARG A 264 10.32 -23.04 4.02
N LYS A 265 11.43 -22.60 4.65
CA LYS A 265 11.54 -22.57 6.11
C LYS A 265 10.54 -21.60 6.75
N LEU A 266 10.38 -20.41 6.17
CA LEU A 266 9.33 -19.48 6.60
C LEU A 266 7.92 -20.08 6.45
N ASN A 267 7.66 -20.87 5.41
CA ASN A 267 6.38 -21.56 5.25
C ASN A 267 6.15 -22.65 6.31
N GLU A 268 7.22 -23.40 6.72
CA GLU A 268 7.13 -24.37 7.81
C GLU A 268 6.73 -23.67 9.15
N ILE A 269 7.27 -22.47 9.41
CA ILE A 269 6.90 -21.68 10.59
C ILE A 269 5.42 -21.25 10.49
N ALA A 270 4.97 -20.78 9.33
CA ALA A 270 3.59 -20.39 9.12
C ALA A 270 2.61 -21.55 9.34
N GLU A 271 2.94 -22.75 8.83
CA GLU A 271 2.15 -23.97 9.04
C GLU A 271 2.07 -24.36 10.54
N GLY A 272 3.16 -24.18 11.30
CA GLY A 272 3.16 -24.38 12.75
C GLY A 272 2.27 -23.41 13.52
N ARG A 273 1.90 -22.28 12.89
CA ARG A 273 0.99 -21.24 13.42
C ARG A 273 -0.46 -21.40 12.94
N ASP A 274 -0.78 -22.47 12.22
CA ASP A 274 -2.05 -22.65 11.50
C ASP A 274 -2.37 -21.47 10.54
N GLN A 275 -1.32 -20.87 9.94
CA GLN A 275 -1.44 -19.78 8.99
C GLN A 275 -0.87 -20.17 7.62
N THR A 276 -1.36 -19.54 6.57
CA THR A 276 -0.63 -19.52 5.30
C THR A 276 0.61 -18.64 5.44
N LEU A 277 1.62 -18.84 4.57
CA LEU A 277 2.79 -17.96 4.54
C LEU A 277 2.40 -16.49 4.31
N ALA A 278 1.38 -16.23 3.47
CA ALA A 278 0.86 -14.89 3.23
C ALA A 278 0.24 -14.28 4.50
N GLN A 279 -0.55 -15.05 5.25
CA GLN A 279 -1.14 -14.61 6.51
C GLN A 279 -0.05 -14.30 7.55
N MET A 280 0.93 -15.19 7.72
CA MET A 280 2.05 -14.95 8.64
C MET A 280 2.86 -13.70 8.23
N ALA A 281 3.12 -13.50 6.94
CA ALA A 281 3.86 -12.32 6.45
C ALA A 281 3.11 -11.02 6.76
N ILE A 282 1.80 -10.98 6.57
CA ILE A 282 0.95 -9.83 6.90
C ILE A 282 0.91 -9.62 8.43
N ALA A 283 0.69 -10.69 9.20
CA ALA A 283 0.70 -10.63 10.66
C ALA A 283 2.04 -10.08 11.19
N TRP A 284 3.16 -10.52 10.60
CA TRP A 284 4.49 -10.05 10.97
C TRP A 284 4.67 -8.54 10.70
N VAL A 285 4.21 -8.04 9.56
CA VAL A 285 4.21 -6.60 9.25
C VAL A 285 3.39 -5.81 10.28
N LEU A 286 2.28 -6.37 10.73
CA LEU A 286 1.34 -5.73 11.66
C LEU A 286 1.72 -5.90 13.15
N ARG A 287 2.76 -6.71 13.47
CA ARG A 287 3.16 -7.00 14.85
C ARG A 287 3.52 -5.74 15.63
N GLY A 288 3.26 -5.76 16.92
CA GLY A 288 3.62 -4.65 17.82
C GLY A 288 2.94 -3.31 17.53
N GLY A 289 2.01 -3.24 16.59
CA GLY A 289 1.18 -2.04 16.34
C GLY A 289 1.88 -0.86 15.67
N GLY A 290 3.18 -0.97 15.30
CA GLY A 290 3.94 0.10 14.65
C GLY A 290 3.51 0.39 13.20
N ILE A 291 2.89 -0.59 12.52
CA ILE A 291 2.27 -0.43 11.21
C ILE A 291 0.75 -0.47 11.39
N THR A 292 0.05 0.54 10.90
CA THR A 292 -1.41 0.67 11.02
C THR A 292 -2.12 -0.35 10.13
N SER A 293 -1.67 -0.50 8.87
CA SER A 293 -2.31 -1.36 7.87
C SER A 293 -1.28 -1.98 6.93
N ALA A 294 -1.54 -3.20 6.47
CA ALA A 294 -0.77 -3.88 5.43
C ALA A 294 -1.53 -3.76 4.10
N LEU A 295 -0.88 -3.19 3.08
CA LEU A 295 -1.47 -2.95 1.77
C LEU A 295 -1.21 -4.13 0.84
N ILE A 296 -2.22 -4.96 0.62
CA ILE A 296 -2.12 -6.14 -0.24
C ILE A 296 -2.53 -5.84 -1.69
N GLY A 297 -1.98 -6.59 -2.63
CA GLY A 297 -2.48 -6.70 -4.00
C GLY A 297 -3.07 -8.08 -4.25
N ALA A 298 -4.16 -8.17 -5.00
CA ALA A 298 -4.81 -9.43 -5.35
C ALA A 298 -5.14 -9.51 -6.84
N SER A 299 -5.06 -10.70 -7.43
CA SER A 299 -5.49 -11.00 -8.80
C SER A 299 -6.77 -11.84 -8.86
N LYS A 300 -7.27 -12.30 -7.71
CA LYS A 300 -8.53 -13.05 -7.55
C LYS A 300 -9.08 -12.89 -6.14
N PRO A 301 -10.41 -13.05 -5.94
CA PRO A 301 -11.07 -12.91 -4.64
C PRO A 301 -10.48 -13.77 -3.54
N SER A 302 -10.15 -15.02 -3.81
CA SER A 302 -9.61 -15.95 -2.80
C SER A 302 -8.28 -15.51 -2.19
N GLN A 303 -7.50 -14.64 -2.87
CA GLN A 303 -6.29 -14.05 -2.28
C GLN A 303 -6.63 -12.94 -1.29
N VAL A 304 -7.71 -12.21 -1.53
CA VAL A 304 -8.22 -11.22 -0.56
C VAL A 304 -8.69 -11.92 0.71
N GLU A 305 -9.47 -13.00 0.55
CA GLU A 305 -9.97 -13.83 1.66
C GLU A 305 -8.82 -14.40 2.49
N ASP A 306 -7.80 -14.99 1.83
CA ASP A 306 -6.61 -15.51 2.49
C ASP A 306 -5.88 -14.41 3.28
N CYS A 307 -5.58 -13.29 2.65
CA CYS A 307 -4.88 -12.17 3.29
C CYS A 307 -5.69 -11.55 4.44
N ALA A 308 -7.02 -11.43 4.31
CA ALA A 308 -7.89 -10.94 5.38
C ALA A 308 -7.85 -11.85 6.60
N GLY A 309 -7.66 -13.17 6.42
CA GLY A 309 -7.50 -14.14 7.49
C GLY A 309 -6.29 -13.91 8.40
N ALA A 310 -5.33 -13.10 7.98
CA ALA A 310 -4.14 -12.77 8.78
C ALA A 310 -4.48 -12.17 10.15
N VAL A 311 -5.59 -11.43 10.26
CA VAL A 311 -6.01 -10.78 11.51
C VAL A 311 -6.43 -11.77 12.62
N GLY A 312 -6.62 -13.04 12.27
CA GLY A 312 -6.97 -14.10 13.23
C GLY A 312 -5.84 -14.48 14.19
N ASN A 313 -4.57 -14.22 13.81
CA ASN A 313 -3.41 -14.50 14.67
C ASN A 313 -2.27 -13.50 14.37
N LEU A 314 -2.22 -12.41 15.12
CA LEU A 314 -1.23 -11.32 14.97
C LEU A 314 -0.08 -11.41 15.97
N ASP A 315 -0.17 -12.27 16.96
CA ASP A 315 0.82 -12.40 18.02
C ASP A 315 1.93 -13.38 17.60
N PHE A 316 3.14 -13.11 18.02
CA PHE A 316 4.32 -13.95 17.80
C PHE A 316 5.02 -14.21 19.13
N THR A 317 5.54 -15.42 19.31
CA THR A 317 6.49 -15.69 20.39
C THR A 317 7.88 -15.18 20.01
N ASP A 318 8.76 -15.01 21.02
CA ASP A 318 10.16 -14.60 20.77
C ASP A 318 10.91 -15.67 19.96
N GLU A 319 10.57 -16.95 20.16
CA GLU A 319 11.16 -18.08 19.41
C GLU A 319 10.74 -18.05 17.94
N GLU A 320 9.48 -17.75 17.63
CA GLU A 320 9.00 -17.60 16.26
C GLU A 320 9.68 -16.42 15.56
N LEU A 321 9.81 -15.28 16.23
CA LEU A 321 10.51 -14.11 15.67
C LEU A 321 11.99 -14.41 15.42
N ALA A 322 12.67 -15.10 16.33
CA ALA A 322 14.08 -15.50 16.16
C ALA A 322 14.25 -16.46 14.95
N LEU A 323 13.33 -17.41 14.78
CA LEU A 323 13.35 -18.29 13.61
C LEU A 323 13.07 -17.54 12.30
N ILE A 324 12.11 -16.60 12.30
CA ILE A 324 11.86 -15.75 11.14
C ILE A 324 13.10 -14.94 10.80
N ASP A 325 13.77 -14.33 11.79
CA ASP A 325 14.99 -13.54 11.60
C ASP A 325 16.15 -14.36 11.03
N GLN A 326 16.20 -15.65 11.33
CA GLN A 326 17.21 -16.57 10.76
C GLN A 326 17.03 -16.80 9.27
N TYR A 327 15.79 -16.81 8.76
CA TYR A 327 15.47 -17.17 7.38
C TYR A 327 15.01 -16.00 6.51
N ALA A 328 14.72 -14.85 7.10
CA ALA A 328 14.34 -13.63 6.40
C ALA A 328 15.57 -12.79 6.07
N ASP A 329 16.34 -13.21 5.05
CA ASP A 329 17.53 -12.50 4.59
C ASP A 329 17.15 -11.26 3.78
N GLU A 330 17.70 -10.10 4.19
CA GLU A 330 17.33 -8.77 3.70
C GLU A 330 18.12 -8.27 2.49
N GLU A 331 19.25 -8.88 2.15
CA GLU A 331 20.28 -8.20 1.34
C GLU A 331 19.92 -7.94 -0.13
N GLN A 332 18.80 -8.46 -0.65
CA GLN A 332 18.57 -8.44 -2.10
C GLN A 332 17.22 -7.91 -2.59
N ILE A 333 16.29 -7.44 -1.74
CA ILE A 333 14.89 -7.29 -2.16
C ILE A 333 14.29 -5.89 -1.94
N ASN A 334 15.09 -4.85 -1.75
CA ASN A 334 14.58 -3.47 -1.73
C ASN A 334 14.51 -2.88 -3.14
N LEU A 335 13.45 -3.24 -3.89
CA LEU A 335 13.21 -2.75 -5.26
C LEU A 335 12.95 -1.23 -5.32
N TRP A 336 12.63 -0.62 -4.19
CA TRP A 336 12.28 0.80 -4.08
C TRP A 336 13.34 1.62 -3.33
N ALA A 337 14.53 1.10 -3.12
CA ALA A 337 15.63 1.82 -2.46
C ALA A 337 15.80 3.23 -3.04
N LYS A 338 15.90 3.34 -4.36
CA LYS A 338 16.03 4.63 -5.06
C LYS A 338 14.89 5.63 -4.82
N SER A 339 13.69 5.17 -4.43
CA SER A 339 12.57 6.06 -4.13
C SER A 339 12.64 6.65 -2.72
N SER A 340 13.45 6.03 -1.85
CA SER A 340 13.68 6.46 -0.45
C SER A 340 15.07 7.05 -0.23
N GLU A 341 15.99 6.83 -1.17
CA GLU A 341 17.35 7.42 -1.15
C GLU A 341 17.27 8.88 -1.62
N THR A 342 17.91 9.75 -0.86
CA THR A 342 17.96 11.20 -1.14
C THR A 342 19.28 11.62 -1.78
N ASP A 343 20.26 10.72 -1.83
CA ASP A 343 21.55 10.94 -2.44
C ASP A 343 21.57 10.32 -3.85
N THR A 344 21.51 11.17 -4.87
CA THR A 344 21.84 10.85 -6.26
C THR A 344 23.14 11.48 -6.63
#